data_916497c16d40b37e09b331fc25ac4be9
#
_entry.id   916497c16d40b37e09b331fc25ac4be9
#
_cell.length_a   1.000
_cell.length_b   1.000
_cell.length_c   1.000
_cell.angle_alpha   90.00
_cell.angle_beta   90.00
_cell.angle_gamma   90.00
#
_symmetry.space_group_name_H-M   'P 1'
#
loop_
_entity.id
_entity.type
_entity.pdbx_description
1 polymer ?
#
loop_
_entity_poly.entity_id
_entity_poly.type
_entity_poly.pdbx_seq_one_letter_code
_entity_poly.pdbx_strand_id
1 'polypeptide(L)'
;MTQLRTLRQRRRAERIDELRRAAEALVDRRPGLEVWLFGSWARGDWDARSDVDLIAVGPTKEEAEQLAEDLCRRALADDVIGLTHSQWIERQSSPDPFWGSILRDAIPLAGMAGR
;
A
#
# COMPACT_ATOMS: atom_id res chain seq x y z
N MET A 1 14.81 4.33 26.35
CA MET A 1 14.71 3.15 25.47
C MET A 1 13.26 2.88 25.08
N THR A 2 12.45 2.59 26.06
CA THR A 2 11.02 2.31 25.83
C THR A 2 10.31 3.48 25.18
N GLN A 3 10.63 4.71 25.60
CA GLN A 3 10.00 5.91 25.06
C GLN A 3 10.29 6.11 23.56
N LEU A 4 11.54 5.91 23.15
CA LEU A 4 11.90 6.06 21.75
C LEU A 4 11.18 5.04 20.87
N ARG A 5 11.11 3.81 21.34
CA ARG A 5 10.43 2.74 20.64
C ARG A 5 8.94 3.06 20.53
N THR A 6 8.33 3.55 21.60
CA THR A 6 6.92 3.91 21.63
C THR A 6 6.62 5.07 20.68
N LEU A 7 7.49 6.10 20.66
CA LEU A 7 7.32 7.23 19.75
C LEU A 7 7.44 6.79 18.30
N ARG A 8 8.38 5.91 18.00
CA ARG A 8 8.56 5.39 16.66
C ARG A 8 7.34 4.59 16.22
N GLN A 9 6.82 3.74 17.08
CA GLN A 9 5.62 2.96 16.79
C GLN A 9 4.41 3.87 16.56
N ARG A 10 4.29 4.91 17.37
CA ARG A 10 3.19 5.87 17.24
C ARG A 10 3.26 6.61 15.90
N ARG A 11 4.45 7.07 15.52
CA ARG A 11 4.63 7.76 14.25
C ARG A 11 4.25 6.88 13.07
N ARG A 12 4.67 5.61 13.15
CA ARG A 12 4.33 4.65 12.11
C ARG A 12 2.81 4.45 12.02
N ALA A 13 2.17 4.26 13.16
CA ALA A 13 0.71 4.07 13.21
C ALA A 13 -0.02 5.29 12.65
N GLU A 14 0.42 6.49 13.02
CA GLU A 14 -0.18 7.73 12.54
C GLU A 14 -0.02 7.87 11.03
N ARG A 15 1.16 7.55 10.51
CA ARG A 15 1.39 7.64 9.06
C ARG A 15 0.53 6.63 8.32
N ILE A 16 0.46 5.40 8.82
CA ILE A 16 -0.38 4.39 8.19
C ILE A 16 -1.84 4.80 8.23
N ASP A 17 -2.31 5.39 9.34
CA ASP A 17 -3.68 5.88 9.43
C ASP A 17 -3.96 6.99 8.44
N GLU A 18 -3.02 7.91 8.25
CA GLU A 18 -3.15 8.97 7.25
C GLU A 18 -3.29 8.39 5.85
N LEU A 19 -2.41 7.44 5.53
CA LEU A 19 -2.42 6.78 4.24
C LEU A 19 -3.72 6.01 4.03
N ARG A 20 -4.18 5.34 5.08
CA ARG A 20 -5.42 4.57 5.01
C ARG A 20 -6.62 5.47 4.72
N ARG A 21 -6.74 6.59 5.45
CA ARG A 21 -7.84 7.52 5.24
C ARG A 21 -7.82 8.12 3.84
N ALA A 22 -6.64 8.50 3.37
CA ALA A 22 -6.50 9.07 2.04
C ALA A 22 -6.79 8.05 0.95
N ALA A 23 -6.31 6.83 1.12
CA ALA A 23 -6.56 5.76 0.15
C ALA A 23 -8.05 5.38 0.13
N GLU A 24 -8.68 5.30 1.29
CA GLU A 24 -10.11 5.00 1.38
C GLU A 24 -10.94 6.05 0.66
N ALA A 25 -10.57 7.32 0.77
CA ALA A 25 -11.26 8.40 0.05
C ALA A 25 -11.14 8.24 -1.46
N LEU A 26 -10.01 7.74 -1.95
CA LEU A 26 -9.82 7.53 -3.37
C LEU A 26 -10.60 6.33 -3.92
N VAL A 27 -10.79 5.29 -3.12
CA VAL A 27 -11.49 4.08 -3.57
C VAL A 27 -12.97 4.09 -3.20
N ASP A 28 -13.42 5.11 -2.48
CA ASP A 28 -14.81 5.21 -2.05
C ASP A 28 -15.75 5.13 -3.24
N ARG A 29 -16.76 4.24 -3.17
CA ARG A 29 -17.76 4.04 -4.22
C ARG A 29 -17.17 3.57 -5.55
N ARG A 30 -15.94 3.07 -5.53
CA ARG A 30 -15.31 2.53 -6.73
C ARG A 30 -15.00 1.06 -6.49
N PRO A 31 -15.94 0.16 -6.80
CA PRO A 31 -15.79 -1.26 -6.49
C PRO A 31 -14.59 -1.87 -7.19
N GLY A 32 -13.94 -2.76 -6.50
CA GLY A 32 -12.81 -3.50 -7.06
C GLY A 32 -11.46 -2.83 -6.94
N LEU A 33 -11.39 -1.62 -6.41
CA LEU A 33 -10.11 -0.96 -6.19
C LEU A 33 -9.57 -1.30 -4.81
N GLU A 34 -8.27 -1.58 -4.72
CA GLU A 34 -7.59 -1.87 -3.46
C GLU A 34 -6.26 -1.15 -3.42
N VAL A 35 -5.83 -0.76 -2.23
CA VAL A 35 -4.52 -0.15 -2.02
C VAL A 35 -3.80 -0.91 -0.91
N TRP A 36 -2.56 -1.28 -1.17
CA TRP A 36 -1.72 -2.00 -0.21
C TRP A 36 -0.43 -1.22 -0.01
N LEU A 37 0.08 -1.24 1.22
CA LEU A 37 1.35 -0.63 1.58
C LEU A 37 2.42 -1.72 1.63
N PHE A 38 3.58 -1.46 1.04
CA PHE A 38 4.70 -2.39 1.15
C PHE A 38 5.98 -1.60 1.43
N GLY A 39 7.12 -2.28 1.44
CA GLY A 39 8.40 -1.63 1.66
C GLY A 39 8.68 -1.35 3.13
N SER A 40 9.55 -0.38 3.39
CA SER A 40 10.06 -0.14 4.74
C SER A 40 8.99 0.28 5.74
N TRP A 41 8.00 1.06 5.30
CA TRP A 41 6.90 1.44 6.20
C TRP A 41 6.07 0.23 6.62
N ALA A 42 5.85 -0.72 5.72
CA ALA A 42 5.11 -1.94 6.04
C ALA A 42 5.93 -2.85 6.95
N ARG A 43 7.24 -3.00 6.65
CA ARG A 43 8.13 -3.84 7.46
C ARG A 43 8.39 -3.28 8.86
N GLY A 44 8.32 -1.96 9.00
CA GLY A 44 8.61 -1.31 10.27
C GLY A 44 10.05 -0.84 10.42
N ASP A 45 10.88 -0.98 9.39
CA ASP A 45 12.26 -0.51 9.41
C ASP A 45 12.43 0.83 8.68
N TRP A 46 11.36 1.62 8.67
CA TRP A 46 11.34 2.93 8.04
C TRP A 46 12.24 3.92 8.80
N ASP A 47 12.64 4.98 8.10
CA ASP A 47 13.26 6.15 8.70
C ASP A 47 12.65 7.41 8.07
N ALA A 48 13.17 8.59 8.45
CA ALA A 48 12.61 9.86 8.00
C ALA A 48 12.73 10.05 6.48
N ARG A 49 13.59 9.29 5.84
CA ARG A 49 13.82 9.39 4.40
C ARG A 49 13.21 8.23 3.62
N SER A 50 12.54 7.32 4.33
CA SER A 50 11.95 6.15 3.65
C SER A 50 10.83 6.59 2.72
N ASP A 51 10.85 6.05 1.51
CA ASP A 51 9.78 6.27 0.55
C ASP A 51 8.53 5.49 0.97
N VAL A 52 7.38 6.00 0.55
CA VAL A 52 6.13 5.30 0.71
C VAL A 52 5.88 4.52 -0.58
N ASP A 53 5.79 3.20 -0.46
CA ASP A 53 5.59 2.29 -1.60
C ASP A 53 4.21 1.66 -1.50
N LEU A 54 3.40 1.83 -2.54
CA LEU A 54 2.03 1.31 -2.56
C LEU A 54 1.80 0.41 -3.76
N ILE A 55 0.82 -0.47 -3.62
CA ILE A 55 0.29 -1.28 -4.71
C ILE A 55 -1.15 -0.85 -4.92
N ALA A 56 -1.49 -0.50 -6.16
CA ALA A 56 -2.84 -0.17 -6.57
C ALA A 56 -3.40 -1.34 -7.37
N VAL A 57 -4.49 -1.93 -6.89
CA VAL A 57 -5.11 -3.09 -7.55
C VAL A 57 -6.49 -2.69 -8.07
N GLY A 58 -6.80 -3.08 -9.29
CA GLY A 58 -8.08 -2.78 -9.89
C GLY A 58 -8.60 -3.89 -10.79
N PRO A 59 -9.88 -3.84 -11.16
CA PRO A 59 -10.47 -4.86 -12.05
C PRO A 59 -9.86 -4.87 -13.44
N THR A 60 -9.44 -3.70 -13.93
CA THR A 60 -8.81 -3.57 -15.23
C THR A 60 -7.48 -2.86 -15.09
N LYS A 61 -6.65 -3.02 -16.11
CA LYS A 61 -5.35 -2.35 -16.15
C LYS A 61 -5.53 -0.83 -16.09
N GLU A 62 -6.51 -0.31 -16.82
CA GLU A 62 -6.77 1.13 -16.87
C GLU A 62 -7.15 1.67 -15.48
N GLU A 63 -8.01 0.95 -14.77
CA GLU A 63 -8.43 1.38 -13.45
C GLU A 63 -7.30 1.30 -12.44
N ALA A 64 -6.49 0.26 -12.52
CA ALA A 64 -5.31 0.12 -11.64
C ALA A 64 -4.31 1.24 -11.89
N GLU A 65 -4.05 1.56 -13.15
CA GLU A 65 -3.13 2.62 -13.51
C GLU A 65 -3.66 4.00 -13.13
N GLN A 66 -4.96 4.22 -13.27
CA GLN A 66 -5.56 5.48 -12.87
C GLN A 66 -5.46 5.67 -11.36
N LEU A 67 -5.71 4.62 -10.60
CA LEU A 67 -5.57 4.68 -9.15
C LEU A 67 -4.12 4.96 -8.75
N ALA A 68 -3.17 4.29 -9.40
CA ALA A 68 -1.75 4.52 -9.14
C ALA A 68 -1.37 5.98 -9.41
N GLU A 69 -1.86 6.53 -10.51
CA GLU A 69 -1.61 7.91 -10.87
C GLU A 69 -2.21 8.87 -9.85
N ASP A 70 -3.43 8.61 -9.39
CA ASP A 70 -4.08 9.43 -8.38
C ASP A 70 -3.31 9.43 -7.07
N LEU A 71 -2.81 8.28 -6.66
CA LEU A 71 -2.02 8.16 -5.43
C LEU A 71 -0.73 8.98 -5.53
N CYS A 72 -0.05 8.92 -6.68
CA CYS A 72 1.15 9.70 -6.91
C CYS A 72 0.85 11.20 -6.98
N ARG A 73 -0.22 11.56 -7.65
CA ARG A 73 -0.59 12.97 -7.84
C ARG A 73 -0.91 13.64 -6.52
N ARG A 74 -1.48 12.91 -5.58
CA ARG A 74 -1.79 13.46 -4.26
C ARG A 74 -0.60 13.38 -3.30
N ALA A 75 0.55 13.01 -3.83
CA ALA A 75 1.78 12.88 -3.03
C ALA A 75 1.62 11.92 -1.86
N LEU A 76 0.77 10.90 -2.02
CA LEU A 76 0.57 9.90 -0.99
C LEU A 76 1.63 8.82 -1.05
N ALA A 77 2.26 8.65 -2.21
CA ALA A 77 3.29 7.64 -2.40
C ALA A 77 4.37 8.14 -3.33
N ASP A 78 5.55 7.62 -3.13
CA ASP A 78 6.71 7.90 -3.98
C ASP A 78 6.78 6.91 -5.13
N ASP A 79 6.31 5.70 -4.89
CA ASP A 79 6.32 4.64 -5.89
C ASP A 79 5.04 3.83 -5.78
N VAL A 80 4.37 3.57 -6.89
CA VAL A 80 3.14 2.79 -6.91
C VAL A 80 3.19 1.78 -8.04
N ILE A 81 2.92 0.54 -7.69
CA ILE A 81 2.81 -0.54 -8.67
C ILE A 81 1.32 -0.76 -8.93
N GLY A 82 0.91 -0.62 -10.20
CA GLY A 82 -0.48 -0.87 -10.59
C GLY A 82 -0.65 -2.29 -11.10
N LEU A 83 -1.59 -3.04 -10.54
CA LEU A 83 -1.85 -4.43 -10.92
C LEU A 83 -3.35 -4.67 -11.07
N THR A 84 -3.72 -5.54 -11.99
CA THR A 84 -5.10 -6.05 -12.02
C THR A 84 -5.25 -7.07 -10.89
N HIS A 85 -6.49 -7.40 -10.55
CA HIS A 85 -6.76 -8.44 -9.55
C HIS A 85 -6.09 -9.77 -9.95
N SER A 86 -6.17 -10.14 -11.22
CA SER A 86 -5.55 -11.37 -11.71
C SER A 86 -4.04 -11.35 -11.48
N GLN A 87 -3.41 -10.22 -11.81
CA GLN A 87 -1.98 -10.08 -11.61
C GLN A 87 -1.60 -10.13 -10.13
N TRP A 88 -2.41 -9.49 -9.28
CA TRP A 88 -2.16 -9.49 -7.84
C TRP A 88 -2.21 -10.92 -7.28
N ILE A 89 -3.19 -11.70 -7.72
CA ILE A 89 -3.31 -13.11 -7.33
C ILE A 89 -2.11 -13.91 -7.82
N GLU A 90 -1.69 -13.70 -9.06
CA GLU A 90 -0.53 -14.38 -9.62
C GLU A 90 0.74 -14.09 -8.83
N ARG A 91 0.93 -12.85 -8.39
CA ARG A 91 2.11 -12.47 -7.61
C ARG A 91 2.16 -13.19 -6.28
N GLN A 92 1.00 -13.55 -5.73
CA GLN A 92 0.93 -14.26 -4.45
C GLN A 92 1.52 -15.67 -4.52
N SER A 93 1.58 -16.27 -5.72
CA SER A 93 2.20 -17.56 -5.90
C SER A 93 3.49 -17.50 -6.71
N SER A 94 4.02 -16.31 -6.92
CA SER A 94 5.25 -16.14 -7.70
C SER A 94 6.45 -16.72 -6.96
N PRO A 95 7.34 -17.44 -7.66
CA PRO A 95 8.59 -17.89 -7.04
C PRO A 95 9.64 -16.80 -6.93
N ASP A 96 9.38 -15.62 -7.49
CA ASP A 96 10.32 -14.48 -7.47
C ASP A 96 10.49 -13.99 -6.03
N PRO A 97 11.73 -13.97 -5.50
CA PRO A 97 11.98 -13.48 -4.14
C PRO A 97 11.49 -12.05 -3.89
N PHE A 98 11.49 -11.22 -4.92
CA PHE A 98 10.99 -9.85 -4.82
C PHE A 98 9.53 -9.84 -4.37
N TRP A 99 8.68 -10.64 -5.03
CA TRP A 99 7.27 -10.70 -4.68
C TRP A 99 7.03 -11.39 -3.35
N GLY A 100 7.83 -12.41 -3.04
CA GLY A 100 7.76 -13.05 -1.73
C GLY A 100 8.05 -12.07 -0.60
N SER A 101 9.03 -11.21 -0.79
CA SER A 101 9.39 -10.18 0.18
C SER A 101 8.26 -9.16 0.35
N ILE A 102 7.69 -8.70 -0.76
CA ILE A 102 6.59 -7.72 -0.72
C ILE A 102 5.39 -8.29 0.02
N LEU A 103 5.00 -9.52 -0.33
CA LEU A 103 3.78 -10.12 0.21
C LEU A 103 3.86 -10.44 1.68
N ARG A 104 5.06 -10.76 2.16
CA ARG A 104 5.26 -11.10 3.56
C ARG A 104 4.82 -9.96 4.48
N ASP A 105 5.10 -8.72 4.08
CA ASP A 105 4.91 -7.56 4.93
C ASP A 105 3.83 -6.61 4.47
N ALA A 106 3.19 -6.88 3.33
CA ALA A 106 2.17 -5.96 2.77
C ALA A 106 1.00 -5.77 3.73
N ILE A 107 0.57 -4.52 3.85
CA ILE A 107 -0.53 -4.13 4.73
C ILE A 107 -1.68 -3.59 3.88
N PRO A 108 -2.90 -4.13 4.04
CA PRO A 108 -4.05 -3.58 3.31
C PRO A 108 -4.41 -2.20 3.87
N LEU A 109 -4.59 -1.23 2.98
CA LEU A 109 -4.97 0.12 3.37
C LEU A 109 -6.43 0.42 3.06
N ALA A 110 -6.92 0.03 1.90
CA ALA A 110 -8.27 0.42 1.47
C ALA A 110 -8.84 -0.55 0.45
N GLY A 111 -10.15 -0.56 0.32
CA GLY A 111 -10.82 -1.28 -0.75
C GLY A 111 -11.13 -2.74 -0.46
N MET A 112 -10.76 -3.23 0.70
CA MET A 112 -10.97 -4.64 1.06
C MET A 112 -12.27 -4.84 1.83
N ALA A 113 -13.26 -4.04 1.51
CA ALA A 113 -14.59 -4.16 2.13
C ALA A 113 -15.17 -5.54 1.82
N GLY A 114 -15.81 -6.14 2.79
CA GLY A 114 -16.41 -7.46 2.62
C GLY A 114 -15.54 -8.59 3.12
N ARG A 115 -14.36 -8.30 3.55
CA ARG A 115 -13.50 -9.31 4.18
C ARG A 115 -13.89 -9.51 5.61
#